data_b0ba9eaca7e968a853a380017713231f
#
_entry.id   b0ba9eaca7e968a853a380017713231f
#
_cell.length_a   1.000
_cell.length_b   1.000
_cell.length_c   1.000
_cell.angle_alpha   90.00
_cell.angle_beta   90.00
_cell.angle_gamma   90.00
#
_symmetry.space_group_name_H-M   'P 1'
#
loop_
_entity.id
_entity.type
_entity.pdbx_description
1 polymer ?
#
loop_
_entity_poly.entity_id
_entity_poly.type
_entity_poly.pdbx_seq_one_letter_code
_entity_poly.pdbx_strand_id
1 'polypeptide(L)'
;MTVHVQLEFTPNPDTLKYTVSRPLLERGAASFDDAAEAAPLSPLAARLLGIQGVTAVMIGRDFVTLTVSDPTVMGDVHAVVLRDLPAWLDGGTEVVTSVWADRDHAGDYDDVAQQVIEILDAQIRPAVARDGGDIVFDRLDEGVVYLRMKGSCAGCPSSLATLKQGIEARLRQTIPEVLEVRAV
;
A
#
# COMPACT_ATOMS: atom_id res chain seq x y z
N MET A 1 8.36 -16.36 19.08
CA MET A 1 6.90 -16.15 19.09
C MET A 1 6.42 -16.47 17.69
N THR A 2 5.43 -17.33 17.53
CA THR A 2 4.91 -17.69 16.21
C THR A 2 4.07 -16.56 15.67
N VAL A 3 4.38 -16.10 14.46
CA VAL A 3 3.60 -15.06 13.78
C VAL A 3 2.28 -15.64 13.33
N HIS A 4 1.18 -14.99 13.72
CA HIS A 4 -0.17 -15.34 13.25
C HIS A 4 -0.53 -14.47 12.05
N VAL A 5 -1.11 -15.11 11.04
CA VAL A 5 -1.58 -14.48 9.80
C VAL A 5 -3.05 -14.77 9.62
N GLN A 6 -3.85 -13.74 9.35
CA GLN A 6 -5.29 -13.86 9.16
C GLN A 6 -5.70 -13.15 7.86
N LEU A 7 -6.51 -13.81 7.04
CA LEU A 7 -7.10 -13.22 5.85
C LEU A 7 -8.23 -12.26 6.25
N GLU A 8 -8.23 -11.08 5.65
CA GLU A 8 -9.31 -10.11 5.71
C GLU A 8 -9.83 -9.81 4.30
N PHE A 9 -11.13 -9.60 4.18
CA PHE A 9 -11.74 -9.19 2.91
C PHE A 9 -11.43 -7.72 2.61
N THR A 10 -11.25 -7.42 1.34
CA THR A 10 -11.06 -6.05 0.82
C THR A 10 -12.19 -5.67 -0.11
N PRO A 11 -12.46 -4.37 -0.33
CA PRO A 11 -13.45 -3.92 -1.31
C PRO A 11 -13.06 -4.24 -2.76
N ASN A 12 -11.79 -4.49 -3.04
CA ASN A 12 -11.29 -4.86 -4.36
C ASN A 12 -11.30 -6.39 -4.51
N PRO A 13 -12.09 -6.96 -5.45
CA PRO A 13 -12.21 -8.40 -5.62
C PRO A 13 -10.92 -9.10 -6.07
N ASP A 14 -9.94 -8.36 -6.60
CA ASP A 14 -8.68 -8.90 -7.08
C ASP A 14 -7.57 -8.85 -6.01
N THR A 15 -7.91 -8.55 -4.76
CA THR A 15 -6.92 -8.41 -3.68
C THR A 15 -7.23 -9.28 -2.47
N LEU A 16 -6.15 -9.80 -1.86
CA LEU A 16 -6.14 -10.55 -0.61
C LEU A 16 -5.34 -9.75 0.43
N LYS A 17 -5.97 -9.39 1.55
CA LYS A 17 -5.30 -8.73 2.68
C LYS A 17 -5.04 -9.73 3.79
N TYR A 18 -3.82 -9.76 4.29
CA TYR A 18 -3.40 -10.59 5.41
C TYR A 18 -2.90 -9.71 6.54
N THR A 19 -3.61 -9.73 7.67
CA THR A 19 -3.13 -9.10 8.91
C THR A 19 -2.13 -10.02 9.60
N VAL A 20 -1.15 -9.40 10.24
CA VAL A 20 -0.02 -10.09 10.88
C VAL A 20 0.08 -9.65 12.34
N SER A 21 0.31 -10.58 13.26
CA SER A 21 0.34 -10.34 14.71
C SER A 21 1.56 -9.55 15.22
N ARG A 22 2.34 -8.95 14.32
CA ARG A 22 3.47 -8.08 14.67
C ARG A 22 3.58 -6.91 13.69
N PRO A 23 4.21 -5.78 14.08
CA PRO A 23 4.53 -4.72 13.13
C PRO A 23 5.50 -5.21 12.04
N LEU A 24 5.22 -4.87 10.79
CA LEU A 24 6.07 -5.07 9.63
C LEU A 24 6.82 -3.79 9.27
N LEU A 25 6.13 -2.64 9.33
CA LEU A 25 6.70 -1.31 9.12
C LEU A 25 6.38 -0.41 10.32
N GLU A 26 7.25 0.54 10.61
CA GLU A 26 7.00 1.54 11.66
C GLU A 26 5.94 2.54 11.21
N ARG A 27 5.98 2.93 9.93
CA ARG A 27 5.05 3.89 9.30
C ARG A 27 5.01 3.69 7.79
N GLY A 28 4.01 4.28 7.14
CA GLY A 28 3.87 4.22 5.69
C GLY A 28 3.45 2.85 5.17
N ALA A 29 3.65 2.65 3.88
CA ALA A 29 3.49 1.38 3.19
C ALA A 29 4.52 1.24 2.06
N ALA A 30 4.99 0.02 1.84
CA ALA A 30 5.89 -0.34 0.75
C ALA A 30 5.11 -1.10 -0.32
N SER A 31 5.21 -0.69 -1.59
CA SER A 31 4.47 -1.31 -2.70
C SER A 31 5.42 -1.69 -3.83
N PHE A 32 5.21 -2.88 -4.38
CA PHE A 32 6.03 -3.48 -5.42
C PHE A 32 5.15 -4.26 -6.41
N ASP A 33 5.46 -4.17 -7.68
CA ASP A 33 4.81 -4.89 -8.78
C ASP A 33 5.82 -5.62 -9.69
N ASP A 34 7.11 -5.51 -9.38
CA ASP A 34 8.19 -6.25 -10.03
C ASP A 34 9.09 -6.92 -8.99
N ALA A 35 9.30 -8.23 -9.13
CA ALA A 35 10.08 -9.01 -8.17
C ALA A 35 11.58 -8.69 -8.21
N ALA A 36 12.12 -8.32 -9.38
CA ALA A 36 13.52 -7.96 -9.53
C ALA A 36 13.82 -6.59 -8.91
N GLU A 37 12.90 -5.65 -9.06
CA GLU A 37 12.97 -4.34 -8.40
C GLU A 37 12.74 -4.44 -6.89
N ALA A 38 11.86 -5.35 -6.45
CA ALA A 38 11.59 -5.58 -5.04
C ALA A 38 12.77 -6.22 -4.31
N ALA A 39 13.52 -7.12 -4.95
CA ALA A 39 14.55 -7.92 -4.29
C ALA A 39 15.59 -7.12 -3.47
N PRO A 40 16.16 -6.01 -3.95
CA PRO A 40 17.10 -5.19 -3.18
C PRO A 40 16.43 -4.29 -2.14
N LEU A 41 15.11 -4.09 -2.21
CA LEU A 41 14.35 -3.16 -1.38
C LEU A 41 13.52 -3.87 -0.31
N SER A 42 12.94 -5.01 -0.64
CA SER A 42 12.07 -5.80 0.22
C SER A 42 12.18 -7.29 -0.15
N PRO A 43 13.06 -8.05 0.52
CA PRO A 43 13.16 -9.49 0.34
C PRO A 43 11.82 -10.22 0.56
N LEU A 44 10.99 -9.72 1.47
CA LEU A 44 9.65 -10.25 1.70
C LEU A 44 8.74 -10.05 0.48
N ALA A 45 8.70 -8.84 -0.08
CA ALA A 45 7.89 -8.55 -1.26
C ALA A 45 8.34 -9.36 -2.48
N ALA A 46 9.65 -9.52 -2.68
CA ALA A 46 10.18 -10.34 -3.77
C ALA A 46 9.72 -11.81 -3.68
N ARG A 47 9.69 -12.38 -2.45
CA ARG A 47 9.16 -13.74 -2.24
C ARG A 47 7.65 -13.82 -2.53
N LEU A 48 6.89 -12.85 -2.08
CA LEU A 48 5.44 -12.80 -2.31
C LEU A 48 5.10 -12.63 -3.80
N LEU A 49 5.85 -11.78 -4.53
CA LEU A 49 5.73 -11.63 -5.98
C LEU A 49 6.14 -12.89 -6.75
N GLY A 50 6.98 -13.74 -6.14
CA GLY A 50 7.33 -15.04 -6.69
C GLY A 50 6.21 -16.09 -6.63
N ILE A 51 5.12 -15.83 -5.93
CA ILE A 51 3.94 -16.71 -5.89
C ILE A 51 3.19 -16.57 -7.21
N GLN A 52 2.94 -17.70 -7.86
CA GLN A 52 2.25 -17.71 -9.16
C GLN A 52 0.87 -17.03 -9.05
N GLY A 53 0.61 -16.08 -9.93
CA GLY A 53 -0.65 -15.34 -9.98
C GLY A 53 -0.65 -14.03 -9.17
N VAL A 54 0.37 -13.76 -8.36
CA VAL A 54 0.54 -12.47 -7.68
C VAL A 54 1.17 -11.47 -8.65
N THR A 55 0.55 -10.30 -8.80
CA THR A 55 0.98 -9.23 -9.70
C THR A 55 1.45 -7.97 -8.96
N ALA A 56 0.99 -7.76 -7.73
CA ALA A 56 1.48 -6.68 -6.91
C ALA A 56 1.41 -7.04 -5.42
N VAL A 57 2.30 -6.47 -4.64
CA VAL A 57 2.40 -6.62 -3.19
C VAL A 57 2.44 -5.25 -2.56
N MET A 58 1.62 -5.05 -1.52
CA MET A 58 1.72 -3.89 -0.64
C MET A 58 1.92 -4.38 0.80
N ILE A 59 2.91 -3.85 1.47
CA ILE A 59 3.21 -4.12 2.88
C ILE A 59 2.84 -2.87 3.66
N GLY A 60 1.90 -2.99 4.58
CA GLY A 60 1.53 -1.95 5.53
C GLY A 60 2.19 -2.17 6.89
N ARG A 61 1.70 -1.44 7.89
CA ARG A 61 2.25 -1.49 9.24
C ARG A 61 2.18 -2.89 9.86
N ASP A 62 1.07 -3.58 9.71
CA ASP A 62 0.76 -4.88 10.32
C ASP A 62 -0.04 -5.79 9.36
N PHE A 63 0.08 -5.54 8.07
CA PHE A 63 -0.62 -6.31 7.05
C PHE A 63 0.16 -6.36 5.74
N VAL A 64 -0.20 -7.32 4.91
CA VAL A 64 0.23 -7.45 3.52
C VAL A 64 -1.00 -7.57 2.63
N THR A 65 -1.05 -6.80 1.54
CA THR A 65 -2.07 -6.95 0.49
C THR A 65 -1.42 -7.50 -0.77
N LEU A 66 -2.01 -8.55 -1.32
CA LEU A 66 -1.60 -9.14 -2.58
C LEU A 66 -2.66 -8.86 -3.63
N THR A 67 -2.25 -8.35 -4.78
CA THR A 67 -3.10 -8.27 -5.97
C THR A 67 -2.82 -9.48 -6.85
N VAL A 68 -3.87 -10.12 -7.33
CA VAL A 68 -3.77 -11.29 -8.20
C VAL A 68 -4.16 -10.95 -9.63
N SER A 69 -3.63 -11.72 -10.58
CA SER A 69 -3.92 -11.57 -12.01
C SER A 69 -5.35 -11.98 -12.38
N ASP A 70 -5.94 -12.89 -11.60
CA ASP A 70 -7.27 -13.45 -11.82
C ASP A 70 -7.82 -13.98 -10.49
N PRO A 71 -9.09 -13.71 -10.14
CA PRO A 71 -9.70 -14.24 -8.91
C PRO A 71 -9.66 -15.77 -8.78
N THR A 72 -9.57 -16.52 -9.86
CA THR A 72 -9.51 -17.99 -9.83
C THR A 72 -8.28 -18.55 -9.14
N VAL A 73 -7.17 -17.80 -9.12
CA VAL A 73 -5.91 -18.21 -8.44
C VAL A 73 -5.87 -17.88 -6.95
N MET A 74 -6.87 -17.15 -6.43
CA MET A 74 -6.87 -16.69 -5.02
C MET A 74 -6.75 -17.83 -4.03
N GLY A 75 -7.40 -18.96 -4.29
CA GLY A 75 -7.35 -20.13 -3.41
C GLY A 75 -5.94 -20.71 -3.28
N ASP A 76 -5.23 -20.80 -4.39
CA ASP A 76 -3.87 -21.32 -4.43
C ASP A 76 -2.89 -20.33 -3.76
N VAL A 77 -3.02 -19.04 -4.09
CA VAL A 77 -2.24 -17.96 -3.44
C VAL A 77 -2.48 -17.96 -1.94
N HIS A 78 -3.74 -18.05 -1.50
CA HIS A 78 -4.09 -18.10 -0.08
C HIS A 78 -3.42 -19.28 0.64
N ALA A 79 -3.46 -20.46 0.06
CA ALA A 79 -2.85 -21.66 0.64
C ALA A 79 -1.33 -21.50 0.81
N VAL A 80 -0.66 -20.94 -0.19
CA VAL A 80 0.78 -20.66 -0.14
C VAL A 80 1.10 -19.63 0.93
N VAL A 81 0.36 -18.52 0.97
CA VAL A 81 0.63 -17.43 1.92
C VAL A 81 0.43 -17.89 3.36
N LEU A 82 -0.65 -18.62 3.69
CA LEU A 82 -0.87 -19.10 5.04
C LEU A 82 0.20 -20.09 5.51
N ARG A 83 0.76 -20.86 4.59
CA ARG A 83 1.85 -21.81 4.89
C ARG A 83 3.19 -21.10 5.07
N ASP A 84 3.54 -20.19 4.16
CA ASP A 84 4.91 -19.71 3.99
C ASP A 84 5.16 -18.34 4.65
N LEU A 85 4.20 -17.44 4.67
CA LEU A 85 4.38 -16.10 5.25
C LEU A 85 4.76 -16.13 6.74
N PRO A 86 4.09 -16.93 7.61
CA PRO A 86 4.52 -17.06 8.99
C PRO A 86 5.95 -17.60 9.11
N ALA A 87 6.29 -18.62 8.34
CA ALA A 87 7.62 -19.24 8.35
C ALA A 87 8.71 -18.25 7.86
N TRP A 88 8.45 -17.46 6.85
CA TRP A 88 9.38 -16.43 6.37
C TRP A 88 9.60 -15.34 7.42
N LEU A 89 8.55 -14.88 8.07
CA LEU A 89 8.63 -13.85 9.09
C LEU A 89 9.33 -14.37 10.36
N ASP A 90 9.01 -15.57 10.83
CA ASP A 90 9.67 -16.19 11.98
C ASP A 90 11.13 -16.54 11.67
N GLY A 91 11.45 -16.88 10.42
CA GLY A 91 12.80 -17.13 9.93
C GLY A 91 13.65 -15.87 9.74
N GLY A 92 13.11 -14.69 10.05
CA GLY A 92 13.85 -13.41 9.98
C GLY A 92 13.99 -12.83 8.57
N THR A 93 13.09 -13.21 7.65
CA THR A 93 13.05 -12.55 6.34
C THR A 93 12.85 -11.05 6.54
N GLU A 94 13.75 -10.25 5.96
CA GLU A 94 13.71 -8.80 6.06
C GLU A 94 12.49 -8.26 5.29
N VAL A 95 11.71 -7.42 5.96
CA VAL A 95 10.48 -6.85 5.40
C VAL A 95 10.82 -5.79 4.37
N VAL A 96 11.64 -4.82 4.77
CA VAL A 96 12.22 -3.80 3.89
C VAL A 96 13.65 -3.56 4.31
N THR A 97 14.51 -3.24 3.35
CA THR A 97 15.93 -2.92 3.60
C THR A 97 16.11 -1.45 3.96
N SER A 98 17.29 -1.10 4.46
CA SER A 98 17.67 0.31 4.68
C SER A 98 17.62 1.13 3.39
N VAL A 99 17.91 0.51 2.25
CA VAL A 99 17.83 1.17 0.93
C VAL A 99 16.42 1.65 0.60
N TRP A 100 15.38 0.89 0.99
CA TRP A 100 14.00 1.32 0.86
C TRP A 100 13.67 2.45 1.83
N ALA A 101 14.08 2.31 3.08
CA ALA A 101 13.83 3.32 4.12
C ALA A 101 14.42 4.69 3.77
N ASP A 102 15.62 4.72 3.17
CA ASP A 102 16.28 5.95 2.75
C ASP A 102 15.56 6.63 1.56
N ARG A 103 14.91 5.84 0.68
CA ARG A 103 14.15 6.38 -0.47
C ARG A 103 12.81 7.02 -0.07
N ASP A 104 12.13 6.48 0.93
CA ASP A 104 10.79 6.93 1.36
C ASP A 104 10.83 8.34 2.01
N HIS A 105 12.02 8.85 2.30
CA HIS A 105 12.23 10.15 2.95
C HIS A 105 12.82 11.23 2.02
N ALA A 106 13.04 10.93 0.74
CA ALA A 106 13.77 11.79 -0.19
C ALA A 106 12.83 12.64 -1.08
N GLY A 107 11.97 13.48 -0.47
CA GLY A 107 11.20 14.48 -1.21
C GLY A 107 11.51 15.89 -0.71
N ASP A 108 12.05 16.74 -1.57
CA ASP A 108 12.11 18.19 -1.33
C ASP A 108 10.77 18.78 -1.79
N TYR A 109 9.83 18.90 -0.85
CA TYR A 109 8.48 19.38 -1.12
C TYR A 109 8.33 20.82 -0.63
N ASP A 110 7.58 21.65 -1.40
CA ASP A 110 7.19 22.97 -0.95
C ASP A 110 6.21 22.90 0.25
N ASP A 111 5.97 24.03 0.89
CA ASP A 111 5.15 24.12 2.11
C ASP A 111 3.71 23.59 1.89
N VAL A 112 3.14 23.79 0.69
CA VAL A 112 1.78 23.33 0.35
C VAL A 112 1.75 21.82 0.16
N ALA A 113 2.71 21.27 -0.58
CA ALA A 113 2.84 19.83 -0.76
C ALA A 113 3.10 19.11 0.57
N GLN A 114 3.90 19.71 1.46
CA GLN A 114 4.14 19.18 2.79
C GLN A 114 2.85 19.11 3.61
N GLN A 115 2.00 20.14 3.61
CA GLN A 115 0.70 20.14 4.27
C GLN A 115 -0.24 19.07 3.69
N VAL A 116 -0.23 18.88 2.35
CA VAL A 116 -1.00 17.79 1.71
C VAL A 116 -0.56 16.44 2.24
N ILE A 117 0.75 16.17 2.30
CA ILE A 117 1.31 14.91 2.81
C ILE A 117 0.90 14.69 4.27
N GLU A 118 1.00 15.70 5.12
CA GLU A 118 0.61 15.62 6.53
C GLU A 118 -0.87 15.25 6.70
N ILE A 119 -1.77 15.83 5.91
CA ILE A 119 -3.20 15.50 5.95
C ILE A 119 -3.45 14.08 5.45
N LEU A 120 -2.78 13.69 4.36
CA LEU A 120 -2.87 12.31 3.85
C LEU A 120 -2.43 11.32 4.94
N ASP A 121 -1.27 11.52 5.54
CA ASP A 121 -0.71 10.63 6.56
C ASP A 121 -1.56 10.54 7.84
N ALA A 122 -2.04 11.70 8.32
CA ALA A 122 -2.78 11.75 9.57
C ALA A 122 -4.23 11.28 9.46
N GLN A 123 -4.89 11.47 8.31
CA GLN A 123 -6.34 11.34 8.22
C GLN A 123 -6.82 10.35 7.16
N ILE A 124 -6.13 10.27 6.03
CA ILE A 124 -6.58 9.48 4.88
C ILE A 124 -5.96 8.08 4.88
N ARG A 125 -4.64 8.00 4.97
CA ARG A 125 -3.90 6.73 4.93
C ARG A 125 -4.35 5.72 6.01
N PRO A 126 -4.60 6.12 7.28
CA PRO A 126 -5.11 5.18 8.27
C PRO A 126 -6.48 4.60 7.94
N ALA A 127 -7.33 5.36 7.24
CA ALA A 127 -8.65 4.89 6.83
C ALA A 127 -8.55 3.87 5.69
N VAL A 128 -7.77 4.18 4.64
CA VAL A 128 -7.61 3.28 3.48
C VAL A 128 -6.78 2.03 3.81
N ALA A 129 -5.87 2.11 4.79
CA ALA A 129 -5.12 0.95 5.26
C ALA A 129 -6.01 -0.14 5.88
N ARG A 130 -7.15 0.24 6.50
CA ARG A 130 -8.13 -0.74 6.99
C ARG A 130 -8.70 -1.59 5.86
N ASP A 131 -8.85 -1.01 4.67
CA ASP A 131 -9.32 -1.69 3.48
C ASP A 131 -8.18 -2.37 2.69
N GLY A 132 -6.95 -2.36 3.21
CA GLY A 132 -5.78 -2.97 2.57
C GLY A 132 -5.20 -2.15 1.44
N GLY A 133 -5.49 -0.84 1.39
CA GLY A 133 -4.95 0.09 0.41
C GLY A 133 -3.98 1.11 1.01
N ASP A 134 -3.37 1.89 0.13
CA ASP A 134 -2.60 3.08 0.48
C ASP A 134 -2.72 4.15 -0.61
N ILE A 135 -2.41 5.39 -0.22
CA ILE A 135 -2.41 6.55 -1.10
C ILE A 135 -1.09 7.27 -0.92
N VAL A 136 -0.37 7.42 -2.02
CA VAL A 136 0.94 8.08 -2.04
C VAL A 136 0.83 9.39 -2.80
N PHE A 137 1.34 10.46 -2.20
CA PHE A 137 1.50 11.74 -2.89
C PHE A 137 2.52 11.58 -4.03
N ASP A 138 2.15 12.01 -5.24
CA ASP A 138 3.05 12.01 -6.40
C ASP A 138 3.63 13.41 -6.61
N ARG A 139 2.77 14.39 -6.83
CA ARG A 139 3.15 15.80 -7.01
C ARG A 139 1.98 16.75 -6.82
N LEU A 140 2.30 18.01 -6.62
CA LEU A 140 1.37 19.14 -6.72
C LEU A 140 1.77 20.00 -7.93
N ASP A 141 0.81 20.28 -8.80
CA ASP A 141 1.03 21.08 -10.01
C ASP A 141 -0.17 21.99 -10.24
N GLU A 142 0.05 23.32 -10.25
CA GLU A 142 -0.98 24.34 -10.43
C GLU A 142 -2.26 24.13 -9.59
N GLY A 143 -2.10 23.71 -8.33
CA GLY A 143 -3.21 23.41 -7.41
C GLY A 143 -3.87 22.04 -7.63
N VAL A 144 -3.38 21.24 -8.56
CA VAL A 144 -3.81 19.86 -8.77
C VAL A 144 -2.90 18.91 -8.00
N VAL A 145 -3.47 18.18 -7.05
CA VAL A 145 -2.77 17.14 -6.28
C VAL A 145 -2.88 15.82 -7.04
N TYR A 146 -1.74 15.24 -7.40
CA TYR A 146 -1.66 13.93 -8.03
C TYR A 146 -1.32 12.86 -6.98
N LEU A 147 -2.15 11.81 -6.94
CA LEU A 147 -2.04 10.72 -5.97
C LEU A 147 -1.94 9.38 -6.69
N ARG A 148 -1.04 8.51 -6.22
CA ARG A 148 -0.98 7.10 -6.63
C ARG A 148 -1.77 6.26 -5.65
N MET A 149 -2.70 5.49 -6.18
CA MET A 149 -3.45 4.51 -5.42
C MET A 149 -2.73 3.17 -5.42
N LYS A 150 -2.61 2.54 -4.24
CA LYS A 150 -1.89 1.28 -4.03
C LYS A 150 -2.77 0.24 -3.34
N GLY A 151 -2.41 -1.03 -3.49
CA GLY A 151 -3.13 -2.15 -2.88
C GLY A 151 -4.59 -2.22 -3.31
N SER A 152 -5.52 -2.43 -2.38
CA SER A 152 -6.96 -2.53 -2.68
C SER A 152 -7.58 -1.25 -3.26
N CYS A 153 -6.93 -0.08 -3.07
CA CYS A 153 -7.37 1.18 -3.66
C CYS A 153 -7.09 1.25 -5.17
N ALA A 154 -6.18 0.43 -5.70
CA ALA A 154 -5.89 0.36 -7.12
C ALA A 154 -6.93 -0.52 -7.83
N GLY A 155 -7.42 -0.08 -9.00
CA GLY A 155 -8.22 -0.94 -9.89
C GLY A 155 -9.72 -1.04 -9.62
N CYS A 156 -10.27 -0.42 -8.57
CA CYS A 156 -11.72 -0.43 -8.32
C CYS A 156 -12.37 0.89 -8.73
N PRO A 157 -13.00 1.02 -9.93
CA PRO A 157 -13.48 2.31 -10.47
C PRO A 157 -14.53 3.00 -9.61
N SER A 158 -15.41 2.26 -8.95
CA SER A 158 -16.49 2.81 -8.14
C SER A 158 -16.00 3.38 -6.81
N SER A 159 -15.02 2.74 -6.18
CA SER A 159 -14.42 3.21 -4.94
C SER A 159 -13.44 4.37 -5.17
N LEU A 160 -12.73 4.36 -6.31
CA LEU A 160 -11.79 5.42 -6.68
C LEU A 160 -12.47 6.80 -6.79
N ALA A 161 -13.63 6.88 -7.43
CA ALA A 161 -14.34 8.16 -7.59
C ALA A 161 -14.79 8.73 -6.24
N THR A 162 -15.38 7.90 -5.39
CA THR A 162 -15.83 8.30 -4.05
C THR A 162 -14.66 8.69 -3.14
N LEU A 163 -13.60 7.89 -3.16
CA LEU A 163 -12.39 8.15 -2.39
C LEU A 163 -11.72 9.45 -2.83
N LYS A 164 -11.54 9.66 -4.14
CA LYS A 164 -11.01 10.89 -4.72
C LYS A 164 -11.80 12.12 -4.27
N GLN A 165 -13.14 12.09 -4.38
CA GLN A 165 -14.01 13.19 -3.96
C GLN A 165 -13.88 13.47 -2.46
N GLY A 166 -13.81 12.44 -1.63
CA GLY A 166 -13.62 12.58 -0.19
C GLY A 166 -12.28 13.22 0.17
N ILE A 167 -11.20 12.82 -0.49
CA ILE A 167 -9.86 13.39 -0.31
C ILE A 167 -9.84 14.84 -0.77
N GLU A 168 -10.36 15.12 -1.98
CA GLU A 168 -10.42 16.48 -2.52
C GLU A 168 -11.18 17.42 -1.60
N ALA A 169 -12.36 17.03 -1.14
CA ALA A 169 -13.16 17.84 -0.22
C ALA A 169 -12.38 18.12 1.08
N ARG A 170 -11.66 17.14 1.60
CA ARG A 170 -10.87 17.30 2.83
C ARG A 170 -9.67 18.20 2.65
N LEU A 171 -8.91 18.04 1.57
CA LEU A 171 -7.76 18.89 1.27
C LEU A 171 -8.18 20.35 1.04
N ARG A 172 -9.21 20.60 0.23
CA ARG A 172 -9.72 21.94 -0.05
C ARG A 172 -10.26 22.68 1.18
N GLN A 173 -10.76 21.98 2.17
CA GLN A 173 -11.20 22.59 3.45
C GLN A 173 -10.03 23.16 4.25
N THR A 174 -8.84 22.60 4.11
CA THR A 174 -7.68 22.92 4.94
C THR A 174 -6.64 23.71 4.16
N ILE A 175 -6.52 23.46 2.86
CA ILE A 175 -5.51 24.04 1.96
C ILE A 175 -6.24 24.71 0.79
N PRO A 176 -6.45 26.04 0.84
CA PRO A 176 -7.18 26.77 -0.21
C PRO A 176 -6.54 26.71 -1.60
N GLU A 177 -5.23 26.46 -1.66
CA GLU A 177 -4.45 26.33 -2.90
C GLU A 177 -4.76 25.04 -3.66
N VAL A 178 -5.35 24.04 -3.00
CA VAL A 178 -5.76 22.79 -3.65
C VAL A 178 -7.07 22.99 -4.39
N LEU A 179 -7.05 22.83 -5.71
CA LEU A 179 -8.19 23.00 -6.61
C LEU A 179 -8.83 21.67 -7.00
N GLU A 180 -8.01 20.65 -7.23
CA GLU A 180 -8.45 19.33 -7.71
C GLU A 180 -7.52 18.24 -7.19
N VAL A 181 -8.05 17.00 -7.08
CA VAL A 181 -7.27 15.79 -6.84
C VAL A 181 -7.37 14.86 -8.04
N ARG A 182 -6.27 14.30 -8.51
CA ARG A 182 -6.21 13.30 -9.59
C ARG A 182 -5.48 12.05 -9.16
N ALA A 183 -6.04 10.89 -9.53
CA ALA A 183 -5.35 9.61 -9.44
C ALA A 183 -4.49 9.38 -10.70
N VAL A 184 -3.25 8.90 -10.51
CA VAL A 184 -2.26 8.57 -11.54
C VAL A 184 -1.71 7.16 -11.31
#